data_acd6efe3eac285c2b6cdf2943a0a60eb
#
_entry.id   acd6efe3eac285c2b6cdf2943a0a60eb
#
_cell.length_a   1.000
_cell.length_b   1.000
_cell.length_c   1.000
_cell.angle_alpha   90.00
_cell.angle_beta   90.00
_cell.angle_gamma   90.00
#
_symmetry.space_group_name_H-M   'P 1'
#
loop_
_entity.id
_entity.type
_entity.pdbx_description
1 polymer ?
#
loop_
_entity_poly.entity_id
_entity_poly.type
_entity_poly.pdbx_seq_one_letter_code
_entity_poly.pdbx_strand_id
1 'polypeptide(L)'
;MTTELIVAPPATGKTQACIQRIQELRANEPLAPVWVVVPDRLQASAFRKRVADCEGAIGTYVGTFGDLYKYILEHSQMYVPVASSPLLHRLIQEVVDLAVEQGGLPHFAPLQRMPGFILALRESFAELKRSLIYPDQFIEFTRSGTTAQQELALLYSLYQTRLRDLN
;
A
#
# COMPACT_ATOMS: atom_id res chain seq x y z
N MET A 1 6.43 18.31 20.58
CA MET A 1 6.61 18.07 19.14
C MET A 1 6.08 19.25 18.38
N THR A 2 6.91 19.90 17.56
CA THR A 2 6.49 21.02 16.71
C THR A 2 6.40 20.52 15.28
N THR A 3 5.29 20.84 14.60
CA THR A 3 5.10 20.52 13.16
C THR A 3 5.31 21.80 12.38
N GLU A 4 6.13 21.75 11.33
CA GLU A 4 6.39 22.87 10.43
C GLU A 4 5.90 22.50 9.02
N LEU A 5 5.17 23.41 8.36
CA LEU A 5 4.68 23.26 7.00
C LEU A 5 5.40 24.26 6.08
N ILE A 6 6.17 23.76 5.12
CA ILE A 6 6.84 24.57 4.11
C ILE A 6 6.05 24.52 2.80
N VAL A 7 5.43 25.65 2.43
CA VAL A 7 4.67 25.79 1.17
C VAL A 7 5.41 26.77 0.26
N ALA A 8 5.77 26.30 -0.93
CA ALA A 8 6.48 27.13 -1.91
C ALA A 8 6.30 26.56 -3.34
N PRO A 9 6.41 27.37 -4.41
CA PRO A 9 6.35 26.90 -5.80
C PRO A 9 7.40 25.83 -6.14
N PRO A 10 7.27 25.10 -7.24
CA PRO A 10 8.32 24.21 -7.73
C PRO A 10 9.67 24.93 -7.91
N ALA A 11 10.77 24.22 -7.75
CA ALA A 11 12.14 24.71 -7.94
C ALA A 11 12.60 25.85 -7.00
N THR A 12 11.91 26.14 -5.90
CA THR A 12 12.28 27.18 -4.92
C THR A 12 13.22 26.72 -3.81
N GLY A 13 13.82 25.54 -3.92
CA GLY A 13 14.81 25.07 -2.94
C GLY A 13 14.26 24.31 -1.73
N LYS A 14 12.97 23.89 -1.71
CA LYS A 14 12.38 23.11 -0.60
C LYS A 14 13.22 21.89 -0.22
N THR A 15 13.71 21.15 -1.20
CA THR A 15 14.57 19.97 -0.96
C THR A 15 15.87 20.37 -0.28
N GLN A 16 16.47 21.50 -0.67
CA GLN A 16 17.67 22.01 -0.04
C GLN A 16 17.43 22.43 1.40
N ALA A 17 16.30 23.09 1.68
CA ALA A 17 15.91 23.43 3.05
C ALA A 17 15.73 22.17 3.93
N CYS A 18 15.14 21.11 3.41
CA CYS A 18 15.05 19.83 4.11
C CYS A 18 16.44 19.24 4.41
N ILE A 19 17.38 19.29 3.47
CA ILE A 19 18.75 18.79 3.66
C ILE A 19 19.47 19.63 4.73
N GLN A 20 19.38 20.93 4.68
CA GLN A 20 19.94 21.83 5.71
C GLN A 20 19.39 21.50 7.09
N ARG A 21 18.08 21.26 7.19
CA ARG A 21 17.47 20.89 8.45
C ARG A 21 17.99 19.56 8.99
N ILE A 22 18.23 18.58 8.11
CA ILE A 22 18.87 17.32 8.49
C ILE A 22 20.29 17.56 9.02
N GLN A 23 21.07 18.41 8.36
CA GLN A 23 22.43 18.74 8.80
C GLN A 23 22.44 19.43 10.18
N GLU A 24 21.54 20.39 10.41
CA GLU A 24 21.36 21.05 11.73
C GLU A 24 21.01 20.05 12.82
N LEU A 25 20.05 19.14 12.57
CA LEU A 25 19.69 18.08 13.51
C LEU A 25 20.88 17.17 13.80
N ARG A 26 21.67 16.82 12.79
CA ARG A 26 22.87 15.98 12.91
C ARG A 26 23.99 16.66 13.69
N ALA A 27 24.15 17.96 13.53
CA ALA A 27 25.15 18.73 14.28
C ALA A 27 24.84 18.73 15.78
N ASN A 28 23.56 18.74 16.14
CA ASN A 28 23.11 18.75 17.53
C ASN A 28 22.96 17.33 18.13
N GLU A 29 22.46 16.39 17.32
CA GLU A 29 22.18 15.01 17.73
C GLU A 29 22.69 14.01 16.65
N PRO A 30 23.99 13.67 16.63
CA PRO A 30 24.58 12.86 15.56
C PRO A 30 23.97 11.47 15.36
N LEU A 31 23.38 10.88 16.41
CA LEU A 31 22.82 9.53 16.39
C LEU A 31 21.28 9.50 16.33
N ALA A 32 20.60 10.65 16.34
CA ALA A 32 19.14 10.68 16.26
C ALA A 32 18.65 10.10 14.92
N PRO A 33 17.71 9.13 14.89
CA PRO A 33 17.19 8.61 13.65
C PRO A 33 16.33 9.66 12.94
N VAL A 34 16.66 9.94 11.68
CA VAL A 34 15.90 10.87 10.84
C VAL A 34 15.24 10.10 9.70
N TRP A 35 13.93 10.24 9.56
CA TRP A 35 13.19 9.68 8.44
C TRP A 35 12.78 10.76 7.45
N VAL A 36 13.09 10.53 6.18
CA VAL A 36 12.62 11.34 5.05
C VAL A 36 11.68 10.49 4.22
N VAL A 37 10.40 10.89 4.18
CA VAL A 37 9.39 10.18 3.42
C VAL A 37 9.09 10.94 2.13
N VAL A 38 9.16 10.24 1.01
CA VAL A 38 8.95 10.77 -0.33
C VAL A 38 7.90 9.96 -1.09
N PRO A 39 7.25 10.54 -2.12
CA PRO A 39 6.14 9.88 -2.82
C PRO A 39 6.53 8.57 -3.54
N ASP A 40 7.74 8.49 -4.10
CA ASP A 40 8.17 7.37 -4.91
C ASP A 40 9.66 7.01 -4.74
N ARG A 41 10.04 5.84 -5.25
CA ARG A 41 11.40 5.31 -5.15
C ARG A 41 12.44 6.11 -5.94
N LEU A 42 12.04 6.76 -7.03
CA LEU A 42 12.95 7.58 -7.84
C LEU A 42 13.36 8.81 -7.04
N GLN A 43 12.39 9.48 -6.42
CA GLN A 43 12.66 10.62 -5.53
C GLN A 43 13.47 10.19 -4.30
N ALA A 44 13.21 9.00 -3.74
CA ALA A 44 14.01 8.47 -2.64
C ALA A 44 15.47 8.29 -3.04
N SER A 45 15.74 7.75 -4.23
CA SER A 45 17.10 7.58 -4.75
C SER A 45 17.81 8.93 -4.97
N ALA A 46 17.10 9.88 -5.60
CA ALA A 46 17.64 11.23 -5.84
C ALA A 46 17.94 11.97 -4.52
N PHE A 47 17.05 11.85 -3.53
CA PHE A 47 17.24 12.49 -2.23
C PHE A 47 18.42 11.87 -1.47
N ARG A 48 18.53 10.53 -1.44
CA ARG A 48 19.66 9.81 -0.82
C ARG A 48 21.00 10.28 -1.37
N LYS A 49 21.12 10.42 -2.69
CA LYS A 49 22.33 10.91 -3.33
C LYS A 49 22.70 12.31 -2.82
N ARG A 50 21.74 13.25 -2.78
CA ARG A 50 21.97 14.61 -2.29
C ARG A 50 22.39 14.65 -0.81
N VAL A 51 21.77 13.82 0.03
CA VAL A 51 22.14 13.74 1.45
C VAL A 51 23.54 13.17 1.62
N ALA A 52 23.93 12.18 0.81
CA ALA A 52 25.27 11.61 0.82
C ALA A 52 26.33 12.63 0.40
N ASP A 53 26.04 13.45 -0.62
CA ASP A 53 26.95 14.52 -1.09
C ASP A 53 27.14 15.62 -0.03
N CYS A 54 26.27 15.71 0.97
CA CYS A 54 26.27 16.74 2.02
C CYS A 54 26.69 16.22 3.41
N GLU A 55 27.39 15.09 3.52
CA GLU A 55 27.86 14.49 4.79
C GLU A 55 26.74 14.14 5.80
N GLY A 56 25.46 14.11 5.37
CA GLY A 56 24.31 13.86 6.23
C GLY A 56 23.73 12.44 6.18
N ALA A 57 24.44 11.47 5.55
CA ALA A 57 23.88 10.17 5.20
C ALA A 57 23.71 9.21 6.40
N ILE A 58 24.61 9.24 7.38
CA ILE A 58 24.61 8.30 8.51
C ILE A 58 23.38 8.52 9.39
N GLY A 59 22.58 7.45 9.61
CA GLY A 59 21.36 7.48 10.41
C GLY A 59 20.18 8.24 9.78
N THR A 60 20.28 8.64 8.49
CA THR A 60 19.17 9.21 7.74
C THR A 60 18.55 8.14 6.85
N TYR A 61 17.32 7.80 7.14
CA TYR A 61 16.52 6.84 6.36
C TYR A 61 15.68 7.61 5.34
N VAL A 62 15.79 7.25 4.07
CA VAL A 62 15.02 7.87 2.98
C VAL A 62 14.23 6.80 2.28
N GLY A 63 12.91 6.92 2.27
CA GLY A 63 12.03 5.92 1.67
C GLY A 63 10.64 6.46 1.38
N THR A 64 9.79 5.59 0.88
CA THR A 64 8.36 5.86 0.70
C THR A 64 7.58 5.61 2.00
N PHE A 65 6.29 5.97 2.03
CA PHE A 65 5.41 5.58 3.15
C PHE A 65 5.38 4.06 3.36
N GLY A 66 5.44 3.26 2.29
CA GLY A 66 5.50 1.80 2.38
C GLY A 66 6.77 1.31 3.08
N ASP A 67 7.92 1.95 2.82
CA ASP A 67 9.19 1.62 3.48
C ASP A 67 9.16 2.02 4.97
N LEU A 68 8.60 3.18 5.31
CA LEU A 68 8.41 3.62 6.69
C LEU A 68 7.47 2.66 7.45
N TYR A 69 6.36 2.28 6.83
CA TYR A 69 5.39 1.36 7.41
C TYR A 69 6.03 -0.01 7.70
N LYS A 70 6.78 -0.53 6.74
CA LYS A 70 7.53 -1.79 6.92
C LYS A 70 8.53 -1.69 8.07
N TYR A 71 9.29 -0.60 8.15
CA TYR A 71 10.23 -0.35 9.24
C TYR A 71 9.52 -0.34 10.61
N ILE A 72 8.37 0.32 10.73
CA ILE A 72 7.59 0.35 11.97
C ILE A 72 7.14 -1.05 12.38
N LEU A 73 6.60 -1.84 11.45
CA LEU A 73 6.15 -3.21 11.71
C LEU A 73 7.30 -4.10 12.18
N GLU A 74 8.45 -4.04 11.52
CA GLU A 74 9.65 -4.81 11.88
C GLU A 74 10.14 -4.46 13.30
N HIS A 75 10.13 -3.18 13.67
CA HIS A 75 10.56 -2.73 15.00
C HIS A 75 9.52 -2.95 16.09
N SER A 76 8.25 -3.06 15.73
CA SER A 76 7.16 -3.39 16.66
C SER A 76 7.03 -4.90 16.90
N GLN A 77 7.92 -5.72 16.34
CA GLN A 77 7.83 -7.18 16.35
C GLN A 77 6.52 -7.73 15.75
N MET A 78 5.82 -6.91 14.99
CA MET A 78 4.63 -7.29 14.24
C MET A 78 5.04 -7.68 12.82
N TYR A 79 5.33 -8.97 12.63
CA TYR A 79 5.60 -9.48 11.28
C TYR A 79 4.28 -9.62 10.52
N VAL A 80 4.07 -8.77 9.53
CA VAL A 80 2.95 -8.90 8.58
C VAL A 80 3.53 -9.25 7.22
N PRO A 81 3.35 -10.48 6.74
CA PRO A 81 3.86 -10.87 5.44
C PRO A 81 3.19 -10.07 4.33
N VAL A 82 3.97 -9.57 3.40
CA VAL A 82 3.47 -8.83 2.24
C VAL A 82 3.30 -9.79 1.09
N ALA A 83 2.06 -10.02 0.67
CA ALA A 83 1.75 -10.86 -0.48
C ALA A 83 2.31 -10.25 -1.77
N SER A 84 3.05 -11.04 -2.54
CA SER A 84 3.55 -10.61 -3.85
C SER A 84 2.43 -10.49 -4.89
N SER A 85 2.63 -9.68 -5.92
CA SER A 85 1.64 -9.50 -6.99
C SER A 85 1.23 -10.81 -7.68
N PRO A 86 2.14 -11.76 -7.99
CA PRO A 86 1.77 -13.07 -8.51
C PRO A 86 0.92 -13.91 -7.54
N LEU A 87 1.23 -13.87 -6.24
CA LEU A 87 0.46 -14.58 -5.22
C LEU A 87 -0.97 -14.03 -5.14
N LEU A 88 -1.13 -12.71 -5.12
CA LEU A 88 -2.46 -12.08 -5.11
C LEU A 88 -3.28 -12.45 -6.35
N HIS A 89 -2.65 -12.46 -7.52
CA HIS A 89 -3.31 -12.88 -8.75
C HIS A 89 -3.83 -14.33 -8.67
N ARG A 90 -2.98 -15.23 -8.20
CA ARG A 90 -3.34 -16.64 -8.02
C ARG A 90 -4.46 -16.82 -7.00
N LEU A 91 -4.40 -16.16 -5.87
CA LEU A 91 -5.45 -16.22 -4.84
C LEU A 91 -6.81 -15.74 -5.37
N ILE A 92 -6.84 -14.64 -6.11
CA ILE A 92 -8.09 -14.14 -6.71
C ILE A 92 -8.61 -15.14 -7.75
N GLN A 93 -7.74 -15.74 -8.56
CA GLN A 93 -8.14 -16.77 -9.51
C GLN A 93 -8.77 -17.98 -8.80
N GLU A 94 -8.11 -18.52 -7.75
CA GLU A 94 -8.62 -19.63 -6.96
C GLU A 94 -10.01 -19.33 -6.34
N VAL A 95 -10.19 -18.10 -5.83
CA VAL A 95 -11.47 -17.65 -5.26
C VAL A 95 -12.57 -17.57 -6.32
N VAL A 96 -12.26 -17.07 -7.51
CA VAL A 96 -13.20 -17.01 -8.64
C VAL A 96 -13.59 -18.41 -9.09
N ASP A 97 -12.61 -19.31 -9.26
CA ASP A 97 -12.85 -20.67 -9.70
C ASP A 97 -13.75 -21.43 -8.70
N LEU A 98 -13.46 -21.32 -7.41
CA LEU A 98 -14.27 -21.92 -6.35
C LEU A 98 -15.70 -21.36 -6.35
N ALA A 99 -15.86 -20.05 -6.47
CA ALA A 99 -17.19 -19.42 -6.45
C ALA A 99 -18.02 -19.76 -7.68
N VAL A 100 -17.39 -19.95 -8.86
CA VAL A 100 -18.05 -20.43 -10.08
C VAL A 100 -18.49 -21.88 -9.93
N GLU A 101 -17.64 -22.76 -9.40
CA GLU A 101 -17.97 -24.17 -9.14
C GLU A 101 -19.16 -24.33 -8.19
N GLN A 102 -19.29 -23.44 -7.22
CA GLN A 102 -20.41 -23.40 -6.29
C GLN A 102 -21.67 -22.72 -6.84
N GLY A 103 -21.63 -22.24 -8.09
CA GLY A 103 -22.77 -21.52 -8.71
C GLY A 103 -23.04 -20.14 -8.12
N GLY A 104 -22.09 -19.58 -7.37
CA GLY A 104 -22.24 -18.29 -6.69
C GLY A 104 -22.04 -17.05 -7.57
N LEU A 105 -21.66 -17.22 -8.85
CA LEU A 105 -21.31 -16.11 -9.75
C LEU A 105 -22.07 -16.16 -11.09
N PRO A 106 -23.41 -16.16 -11.10
CA PRO A 106 -24.16 -16.21 -12.36
C PRO A 106 -23.84 -15.05 -13.32
N HIS A 107 -23.52 -13.87 -12.81
CA HIS A 107 -23.17 -12.70 -13.62
C HIS A 107 -21.71 -12.74 -14.11
N PHE A 108 -20.74 -13.08 -13.25
CA PHE A 108 -19.33 -13.03 -13.56
C PHE A 108 -18.77 -14.36 -14.14
N ALA A 109 -19.48 -15.48 -14.06
CA ALA A 109 -19.02 -16.76 -14.61
C ALA A 109 -18.54 -16.70 -16.07
N PRO A 110 -19.19 -15.95 -16.99
CA PRO A 110 -18.70 -15.82 -18.36
C PRO A 110 -17.32 -15.12 -18.47
N LEU A 111 -16.94 -14.34 -17.47
CA LEU A 111 -15.69 -13.57 -17.45
C LEU A 111 -14.53 -14.33 -16.79
N GLN A 112 -14.77 -15.48 -16.16
CA GLN A 112 -13.80 -16.27 -15.38
C GLN A 112 -12.45 -16.46 -16.10
N ARG A 113 -12.47 -16.71 -17.40
CA ARG A 113 -11.27 -16.97 -18.22
C ARG A 113 -10.73 -15.74 -18.94
N MET A 114 -11.30 -14.58 -18.72
CA MET A 114 -10.84 -13.34 -19.35
C MET A 114 -9.62 -12.78 -18.61
N PRO A 115 -8.46 -12.57 -19.29
CA PRO A 115 -7.23 -12.13 -18.63
C PRO A 115 -7.36 -10.81 -17.84
N GLY A 116 -8.23 -9.90 -18.32
CA GLY A 116 -8.46 -8.62 -17.66
C GLY A 116 -9.34 -8.70 -16.43
N PHE A 117 -10.14 -9.75 -16.25
CA PHE A 117 -11.10 -9.86 -15.15
C PHE A 117 -10.42 -9.95 -13.79
N ILE A 118 -9.44 -10.83 -13.65
CA ILE A 118 -8.67 -10.98 -12.41
C ILE A 118 -7.93 -9.68 -12.04
N LEU A 119 -7.41 -8.98 -13.05
CA LEU A 119 -6.77 -7.69 -12.85
C LEU A 119 -7.78 -6.64 -12.33
N ALA A 120 -8.95 -6.55 -12.94
CA ALA A 120 -10.00 -5.63 -12.51
C ALA A 120 -10.47 -5.93 -11.07
N LEU A 121 -10.67 -7.21 -10.71
CA LEU A 121 -10.98 -7.60 -9.34
C LEU A 121 -9.88 -7.19 -8.35
N ARG A 122 -8.62 -7.39 -8.72
CA ARG A 122 -7.48 -6.99 -7.87
C ARG A 122 -7.46 -5.49 -7.61
N GLU A 123 -7.72 -4.70 -8.63
CA GLU A 123 -7.80 -3.23 -8.51
C GLU A 123 -8.97 -2.80 -7.63
N SER A 124 -10.16 -3.39 -7.84
CA SER A 124 -11.34 -3.13 -7.04
C SER A 124 -11.13 -3.50 -5.56
N PHE A 125 -10.53 -4.66 -5.28
CA PHE A 125 -10.22 -5.07 -3.91
C PHE A 125 -9.17 -4.16 -3.25
N ALA A 126 -8.19 -3.71 -4.02
CA ALA A 126 -7.20 -2.76 -3.51
C ALA A 126 -7.83 -1.40 -3.20
N GLU A 127 -8.82 -0.97 -3.96
CA GLU A 127 -9.56 0.28 -3.70
C GLU A 127 -10.45 0.16 -2.47
N LEU A 128 -11.21 -0.93 -2.32
CA LEU A 128 -11.99 -1.19 -1.12
C LEU A 128 -11.11 -1.19 0.14
N LYS A 129 -9.94 -1.84 0.09
CA LYS A 129 -8.98 -1.85 1.20
C LYS A 129 -8.42 -0.45 1.51
N ARG A 130 -8.07 0.33 0.49
CA ARG A 130 -7.60 1.72 0.68
C ARG A 130 -8.66 2.63 1.29
N SER A 131 -9.93 2.37 0.97
CA SER A 131 -11.08 3.07 1.51
C SER A 131 -11.51 2.54 2.89
N LEU A 132 -10.78 1.57 3.47
CA LEU A 132 -11.07 0.92 4.75
C LEU A 132 -12.47 0.27 4.80
N ILE A 133 -12.97 -0.20 3.65
CA ILE A 133 -14.25 -0.90 3.54
C ILE A 133 -14.00 -2.38 3.80
N TYR A 134 -14.55 -2.90 4.90
CA TYR A 134 -14.44 -4.30 5.27
C TYR A 134 -15.50 -5.16 4.57
N PRO A 135 -15.26 -6.50 4.41
CA PRO A 135 -16.18 -7.39 3.69
C PRO A 135 -17.61 -7.33 4.19
N ASP A 136 -17.82 -7.37 5.50
CA ASP A 136 -19.17 -7.36 6.10
C ASP A 136 -19.93 -6.07 5.78
N GLN A 137 -19.24 -4.93 5.84
CA GLN A 137 -19.81 -3.64 5.47
C GLN A 137 -20.17 -3.59 3.98
N PHE A 138 -19.31 -4.16 3.11
CA PHE A 138 -19.55 -4.17 1.68
C PHE A 138 -20.69 -5.10 1.30
N ILE A 139 -20.82 -6.28 1.92
CA ILE A 139 -21.97 -7.18 1.77
C ILE A 139 -23.26 -6.48 2.17
N GLU A 140 -23.29 -5.81 3.31
CA GLU A 140 -24.50 -5.09 3.78
C GLU A 140 -24.89 -3.97 2.80
N PHE A 141 -23.90 -3.18 2.35
CA PHE A 141 -24.12 -2.10 1.39
C PHE A 141 -24.65 -2.59 0.04
N THR A 142 -24.21 -3.77 -0.44
CA THR A 142 -24.61 -4.33 -1.72
C THR A 142 -25.85 -5.22 -1.66
N ARG A 143 -26.42 -5.45 -0.47
CA ARG A 143 -27.59 -6.35 -0.26
C ARG A 143 -28.77 -6.01 -1.16
N SER A 144 -29.07 -4.72 -1.36
CA SER A 144 -30.13 -4.22 -2.25
C SER A 144 -29.61 -3.82 -3.63
N GLY A 145 -28.37 -4.10 -3.93
CA GLY A 145 -27.72 -3.73 -5.18
C GLY A 145 -27.97 -4.72 -6.32
N THR A 146 -27.26 -4.51 -7.42
CA THR A 146 -27.32 -5.41 -8.58
C THR A 146 -26.63 -6.74 -8.28
N THR A 147 -26.94 -7.79 -9.06
CA THR A 147 -26.27 -9.09 -8.99
C THR A 147 -24.75 -8.94 -9.08
N ALA A 148 -24.25 -8.10 -9.98
CA ALA A 148 -22.81 -7.83 -10.12
C ALA A 148 -22.19 -7.28 -8.82
N GLN A 149 -22.87 -6.38 -8.13
CA GLN A 149 -22.39 -5.81 -6.85
C GLN A 149 -22.38 -6.86 -5.74
N GLN A 150 -23.41 -7.70 -5.67
CA GLN A 150 -23.49 -8.78 -4.69
C GLN A 150 -22.41 -9.83 -4.92
N GLU A 151 -22.17 -10.22 -6.18
CA GLU A 151 -21.09 -11.14 -6.54
C GLU A 151 -19.68 -10.55 -6.26
N LEU A 152 -19.49 -9.25 -6.50
CA LEU A 152 -18.25 -8.57 -6.15
C LEU A 152 -18.02 -8.59 -4.62
N ALA A 153 -19.05 -8.39 -3.83
CA ALA A 153 -18.96 -8.46 -2.38
C ALA A 153 -18.65 -9.88 -1.87
N LEU A 154 -19.27 -10.88 -2.48
CA LEU A 154 -18.95 -12.30 -2.21
C LEU A 154 -17.48 -12.60 -2.50
N LEU A 155 -17.00 -12.24 -3.68
CA LEU A 155 -15.60 -12.45 -4.07
C LEU A 155 -14.63 -11.73 -3.15
N TYR A 156 -14.94 -10.50 -2.76
CA TYR A 156 -14.11 -9.76 -1.81
C TYR A 156 -14.04 -10.42 -0.43
N SER A 157 -15.15 -10.93 0.06
CA SER A 157 -15.22 -11.67 1.32
C SER A 157 -14.39 -12.96 1.27
N LEU A 158 -14.56 -13.78 0.24
CA LEU A 158 -13.80 -15.01 0.03
C LEU A 158 -12.29 -14.72 -0.08
N TYR A 159 -11.91 -13.70 -0.84
CA TYR A 159 -10.53 -13.27 -0.96
C TYR A 159 -9.91 -12.85 0.39
N GLN A 160 -10.63 -12.08 1.21
CA GLN A 160 -10.15 -11.68 2.52
C GLN A 160 -10.02 -12.86 3.50
N THR A 161 -10.92 -13.82 3.44
CA THR A 161 -10.84 -15.06 4.21
C THR A 161 -9.61 -15.85 3.82
N ARG A 162 -9.37 -16.06 2.52
CA ARG A 162 -8.17 -16.77 2.04
C ARG A 162 -6.86 -16.06 2.42
N LEU A 163 -6.84 -14.73 2.41
CA LEU A 163 -5.66 -14.00 2.88
C LEU A 163 -5.37 -14.20 4.37
N ARG A 164 -6.41 -14.34 5.20
CA ARG A 164 -6.24 -14.61 6.64
C ARG A 164 -5.73 -16.03 6.88
N ASP A 165 -6.19 -17.01 6.10
CA ASP A 165 -5.79 -18.41 6.22
C ASP A 165 -4.30 -18.63 5.89
N LEU A 166 -3.66 -17.67 5.20
CA LEU A 166 -2.23 -17.72 4.85
C LEU A 166 -1.32 -17.03 5.86
N ASN A 167 -1.87 -16.36 6.87
CA ASN A 167 -1.14 -15.72 7.96
C ASN A 167 -1.17 -16.57 9.22
#